data_8b102dd98143783eb04eebf5251100fb
#
_entry.id   8b102dd98143783eb04eebf5251100fb
#
_cell.length_a   1.000
_cell.length_b   1.000
_cell.length_c   1.000
_cell.angle_alpha   90.00
_cell.angle_beta   90.00
_cell.angle_gamma   90.00
#
_symmetry.space_group_name_H-M   'P 1'
#
loop_
_entity.id
_entity.type
_entity.pdbx_description
1 polymer ?
#
loop_
_entity_poly.entity_id
_entity_poly.type
_entity_poly.pdbx_seq_one_letter_code
_entity_poly.pdbx_strand_id
1 'polypeptide(L)'
;MPLQAQNKEGVLRELVALALVGGGNGAGGGVGGAGGAGDEVFQAILERERQFPTGIGYGVAVPHGKTPALANLVVVAGTTPAPVPYETVDGEPVRLFFLLAGPESQAGAHVKALSRISRLVRREPVRARLLGARTPDEFYRSLCEAEGEGA
;
A
#
# COMPACT_ATOMS: atom_id res chain seq x y z
N MET A 1 -8.67 2.78 8.77
CA MET A 1 -8.94 2.01 7.75
C MET A 1 -9.55 2.67 6.60
N PRO A 2 -10.70 3.19 6.52
CA PRO A 2 -10.97 3.78 5.22
C PRO A 2 -10.09 5.02 5.06
N LEU A 3 -9.54 5.16 3.88
CA LEU A 3 -8.77 6.34 3.56
C LEU A 3 -9.74 7.49 3.30
N GLN A 4 -9.33 8.69 3.63
CA GLN A 4 -10.20 9.86 3.47
C GLN A 4 -10.08 10.52 2.11
N ALA A 5 -8.95 10.37 1.47
CA ALA A 5 -8.72 11.03 0.20
C ALA A 5 -9.56 10.45 -0.92
N GLN A 6 -9.86 11.28 -1.91
CA GLN A 6 -10.68 10.87 -3.04
C GLN A 6 -9.94 10.94 -4.36
N ASN A 7 -8.65 11.18 -4.33
CA ASN A 7 -7.84 11.19 -5.54
C ASN A 7 -6.53 10.46 -5.31
N LYS A 8 -5.86 10.14 -6.39
CA LYS A 8 -4.64 9.35 -6.35
C LYS A 8 -3.56 9.94 -5.44
N GLU A 9 -3.25 11.18 -5.62
CA GLU A 9 -2.19 11.80 -4.83
C GLU A 9 -2.53 11.82 -3.35
N GLY A 10 -3.75 12.15 -3.01
CA GLY A 10 -4.19 12.18 -1.61
C GLY A 10 -4.11 10.81 -0.98
N VAL A 11 -4.51 9.76 -1.71
CA VAL A 11 -4.44 8.40 -1.19
C VAL A 11 -2.98 8.02 -0.95
N LEU A 12 -2.11 8.34 -1.89
CA LEU A 12 -0.69 8.01 -1.71
C LEU A 12 -0.10 8.73 -0.51
N ARG A 13 -0.48 9.98 -0.28
CA ARG A 13 0.00 10.71 0.89
C ARG A 13 -0.49 10.10 2.19
N GLU A 14 -1.75 9.67 2.24
CA GLU A 14 -2.26 9.03 3.44
C GLU A 14 -1.56 7.71 3.71
N LEU A 15 -1.31 6.92 2.68
CA LEU A 15 -0.63 5.64 2.83
C LEU A 15 0.81 5.85 3.30
N VAL A 16 1.49 6.85 2.77
CA VAL A 16 2.85 7.15 3.19
C VAL A 16 2.86 7.56 4.66
N ALA A 17 1.89 8.35 5.10
CA ALA A 17 1.81 8.73 6.51
C ALA A 17 1.65 7.50 7.40
N LEU A 18 0.84 6.54 6.97
CA LEU A 18 0.66 5.30 7.72
C LEU A 18 1.95 4.49 7.75
N ALA A 19 2.67 4.48 6.66
CA ALA A 19 3.93 3.75 6.57
C ALA A 19 4.95 4.30 7.56
N LEU A 20 5.00 5.61 7.71
CA LEU A 20 5.94 6.21 8.64
C LEU A 20 5.62 5.86 10.07
N VAL A 21 4.35 5.80 10.41
CA VAL A 21 3.95 5.46 11.76
C VAL A 21 4.27 3.99 12.02
N GLY A 22 3.89 3.12 11.12
CA GLY A 22 4.13 1.71 11.33
C GLY A 22 5.57 1.29 11.27
N GLY A 23 6.33 1.86 10.36
CA GLY A 23 7.70 1.43 10.18
C GLY A 23 8.70 2.23 10.91
N GLY A 24 8.23 3.22 11.59
CA GLY A 24 9.13 4.14 12.19
C GLY A 24 9.90 3.66 13.35
N ASN A 25 9.85 2.46 13.62
CA ASN A 25 10.65 2.01 14.68
C ASN A 25 10.48 2.83 15.86
N GLY A 26 9.42 3.32 16.08
CA GLY A 26 9.27 4.00 17.24
C GLY A 26 9.81 5.37 17.18
N ALA A 27 10.54 5.64 16.37
CA ALA A 27 11.23 6.87 16.34
C ALA A 27 10.06 7.73 16.09
N GLY A 28 9.03 7.18 16.28
CA GLY A 28 7.89 7.81 15.98
C GLY A 28 7.88 9.24 15.96
N GLY A 29 8.59 9.72 16.63
CA GLY A 29 8.60 11.07 16.58
C GLY A 29 8.41 11.62 15.22
N GLY A 30 9.10 11.21 14.43
CA GLY A 30 9.15 11.82 13.16
C GLY A 30 7.90 12.13 12.53
N VAL A 31 6.98 11.69 13.06
CA VAL A 31 5.89 11.96 12.46
C VAL A 31 5.65 13.23 11.88
N GLY A 32 5.53 14.13 12.52
CA GLY A 32 5.19 15.32 11.99
C GLY A 32 6.01 15.64 10.89
N GLY A 33 7.02 15.05 10.87
CA GLY A 33 7.96 15.41 10.00
C GLY A 33 7.51 15.98 8.74
N ALA A 34 7.08 17.06 8.79
CA ALA A 34 6.77 17.70 7.58
C ALA A 34 8.06 17.72 6.83
N GLY A 35 8.08 17.40 5.66
CA GLY A 35 9.25 17.51 4.85
C GLY A 35 10.26 16.48 5.20
N GLY A 36 10.53 15.83 5.90
CA GLY A 36 11.58 14.89 6.12
C GLY A 36 11.34 13.62 5.42
N ALA A 37 11.37 12.54 6.17
CA ALA A 37 11.23 11.22 5.65
C ALA A 37 9.94 11.04 4.87
N GLY A 38 8.87 11.69 5.31
CA GLY A 38 7.61 11.58 4.63
C GLY A 38 7.67 12.03 3.20
N ASP A 39 8.28 13.16 2.96
CA ASP A 39 8.39 13.68 1.62
C ASP A 39 9.29 12.79 0.78
N GLU A 40 10.34 12.30 1.36
CA GLU A 40 11.26 11.45 0.63
C GLU A 40 10.59 10.15 0.20
N VAL A 41 9.84 9.54 1.08
CA VAL A 41 9.10 8.32 0.76
C VAL A 41 8.06 8.61 -0.31
N PHE A 42 7.31 9.70 -0.15
CA PHE A 42 6.27 10.05 -1.09
C PHE A 42 6.86 10.29 -2.49
N GLN A 43 7.98 10.99 -2.58
CA GLN A 43 8.61 11.25 -3.86
C GLN A 43 9.09 9.95 -4.52
N ALA A 44 9.62 9.02 -3.74
CA ALA A 44 10.06 7.73 -4.28
C ALA A 44 8.88 6.96 -4.87
N ILE A 45 7.76 6.94 -4.16
CA ILE A 45 6.55 6.27 -4.62
C ILE A 45 6.04 6.93 -5.90
N LEU A 46 5.98 8.25 -5.89
CA LEU A 46 5.45 8.99 -7.02
C LEU A 46 6.32 8.82 -8.26
N GLU A 47 7.62 8.83 -8.08
CA GLU A 47 8.56 8.65 -9.18
C GLU A 47 8.40 7.28 -9.83
N ARG A 48 8.26 6.25 -9.01
CA ARG A 48 8.04 4.90 -9.50
C ARG A 48 6.71 4.81 -10.24
N GLU A 49 5.69 5.45 -9.70
CA GLU A 49 4.37 5.42 -10.29
C GLU A 49 4.35 6.10 -11.65
N ARG A 50 5.15 7.14 -11.81
CA ARG A 50 5.24 7.85 -13.10
C ARG A 50 5.84 6.98 -14.18
N GLN A 51 6.73 6.08 -13.82
CA GLN A 51 7.38 5.22 -14.81
C GLN A 51 6.42 4.17 -15.33
N PHE A 52 5.74 3.50 -14.44
CA PHE A 52 4.74 2.50 -14.78
C PHE A 52 3.66 2.48 -13.70
N PRO A 53 2.42 2.70 -14.07
CA PRO A 53 1.34 2.67 -13.08
C PRO A 53 1.29 1.35 -12.34
N THR A 54 0.95 1.39 -11.08
CA THR A 54 0.91 0.19 -10.24
C THR A 54 -0.49 -0.36 -10.03
N GLY A 55 -1.48 0.11 -10.77
CA GLY A 55 -2.82 -0.46 -10.72
C GLY A 55 -2.81 -1.77 -11.46
N ILE A 56 -3.07 -2.85 -10.75
CA ILE A 56 -2.96 -4.19 -11.34
C ILE A 56 -4.28 -4.75 -11.83
N GLY A 57 -5.33 -3.96 -11.78
CA GLY A 57 -6.65 -4.42 -12.18
C GLY A 57 -7.42 -4.91 -10.96
N TYR A 58 -8.63 -5.34 -11.18
CA TYR A 58 -9.52 -5.82 -10.13
C TYR A 58 -9.82 -4.78 -9.05
N GLY A 59 -9.66 -3.51 -9.35
CA GLY A 59 -9.87 -2.45 -8.36
C GLY A 59 -8.75 -2.35 -7.35
N VAL A 60 -7.56 -2.86 -7.66
CA VAL A 60 -6.42 -2.90 -6.74
C VAL A 60 -5.23 -2.15 -7.30
N ALA A 61 -4.51 -1.44 -6.44
CA ALA A 61 -3.24 -0.82 -6.80
C ALA A 61 -2.19 -1.18 -5.76
N VAL A 62 -0.95 -1.30 -6.19
CA VAL A 62 0.17 -1.64 -5.31
C VAL A 62 1.30 -0.63 -5.46
N PRO A 63 1.05 0.63 -5.09
CA PRO A 63 2.11 1.63 -5.18
C PRO A 63 3.31 1.22 -4.33
N HIS A 64 4.50 1.43 -4.86
CA HIS A 64 5.70 1.02 -4.13
C HIS A 64 6.90 1.86 -4.55
N GLY A 65 7.94 1.83 -3.74
CA GLY A 65 9.16 2.56 -4.05
C GLY A 65 10.27 2.16 -3.11
N LYS A 66 11.49 2.43 -3.52
CA LYS A 66 12.65 2.17 -2.70
C LYS A 66 13.25 3.48 -2.25
N THR A 67 13.56 3.57 -0.97
CA THR A 67 14.08 4.80 -0.40
C THR A 67 14.92 4.50 0.84
N PRO A 68 16.04 5.22 1.03
CA PRO A 68 16.83 5.07 2.25
C PRO A 68 16.19 5.73 3.45
N ALA A 69 15.08 6.41 3.26
CA ALA A 69 14.37 7.06 4.37
C ALA A 69 13.77 6.05 5.33
N LEU A 70 13.61 4.81 4.90
CA LEU A 70 13.08 3.75 5.75
C LEU A 70 14.17 2.71 5.97
N ALA A 71 14.30 2.22 7.20
CA ALA A 71 15.31 1.22 7.52
C ALA A 71 14.87 -0.18 7.11
N ASN A 72 13.59 -0.42 7.07
CA ASN A 72 13.05 -1.74 6.75
C ASN A 72 11.87 -1.62 5.79
N LEU A 73 11.56 -2.72 5.13
CA LEU A 73 10.39 -2.76 4.26
C LEU A 73 9.13 -2.59 5.09
N VAL A 74 8.27 -1.71 4.65
CA VAL A 74 6.98 -1.47 5.30
C VAL A 74 5.89 -1.72 4.28
N VAL A 75 4.85 -2.41 4.70
CA VAL A 75 3.68 -2.65 3.87
C VAL A 75 2.47 -2.09 4.61
N VAL A 76 1.72 -1.23 3.96
CA VAL A 76 0.49 -0.71 4.54
C VAL A 76 -0.63 -0.90 3.54
N ALA A 77 -1.84 -1.02 4.02
CA ALA A 77 -2.99 -1.22 3.16
C ALA A 77 -4.12 -0.29 3.55
N GLY A 78 -4.96 0.02 2.61
CA GLY A 78 -6.13 0.84 2.90
C GLY A 78 -7.19 0.65 1.84
N THR A 79 -8.40 1.03 2.18
CA THR A 79 -9.52 0.98 1.26
C THR A 79 -10.18 2.34 1.19
N THR A 80 -10.90 2.61 0.12
CA THR A 80 -11.66 3.84 0.00
C THR A 80 -13.14 3.50 -0.11
N PRO A 81 -14.03 4.34 0.43
CA PRO A 81 -15.47 4.08 0.34
C PRO A 81 -15.97 4.17 -1.10
N ALA A 82 -15.36 5.00 -1.90
CA ALA A 82 -15.72 5.13 -3.31
C ALA A 82 -14.49 4.89 -4.17
N PRO A 83 -14.66 4.41 -5.40
CA PRO A 83 -13.51 4.16 -6.26
C PRO A 83 -12.73 5.43 -6.56
N VAL A 84 -11.42 5.29 -6.63
CA VAL A 84 -10.52 6.41 -6.91
C VAL A 84 -9.96 6.24 -8.34
N PRO A 85 -10.01 7.28 -9.16
CA PRO A 85 -9.41 7.20 -10.49
C PRO A 85 -7.92 6.87 -10.38
N TYR A 86 -7.48 5.88 -11.12
CA TYR A 86 -6.12 5.40 -11.03
C TYR A 86 -5.77 4.66 -12.33
N GLU A 87 -4.56 4.81 -12.79
CA GLU A 87 -4.14 4.13 -14.02
C GLU A 87 -3.92 2.65 -13.71
N THR A 88 -4.71 1.80 -14.34
CA THR A 88 -4.67 0.38 -14.07
C THR A 88 -4.62 -0.40 -15.38
N VAL A 89 -4.27 -1.66 -15.27
CA VAL A 89 -4.18 -2.55 -16.44
C VAL A 89 -5.53 -2.68 -17.14
N ASP A 90 -6.61 -2.70 -16.39
CA ASP A 90 -7.96 -2.88 -16.96
C ASP A 90 -8.77 -1.59 -17.08
N GLY A 91 -8.18 -0.46 -16.74
CA GLY A 91 -8.87 0.81 -16.84
C GLY A 91 -9.89 1.09 -15.75
N GLU A 92 -10.07 0.18 -14.80
CA GLU A 92 -11.05 0.35 -13.75
C GLU A 92 -10.48 1.14 -12.57
N PRO A 93 -11.31 1.92 -11.88
CA PRO A 93 -10.84 2.67 -10.71
C PRO A 93 -10.51 1.74 -9.55
N VAL A 94 -9.86 2.28 -8.54
CA VAL A 94 -9.28 1.47 -7.45
C VAL A 94 -9.94 1.79 -6.12
N ARG A 95 -10.18 0.75 -5.33
CA ARG A 95 -10.68 0.89 -3.96
C ARG A 95 -9.78 0.22 -2.92
N LEU A 96 -8.88 -0.63 -3.35
CA LEU A 96 -8.02 -1.39 -2.43
C LEU A 96 -6.56 -1.09 -2.78
N PHE A 97 -5.81 -0.63 -1.78
CA PHE A 97 -4.43 -0.21 -2.00
C PHE A 97 -3.47 -0.91 -1.06
N PHE A 98 -2.34 -1.34 -1.60
CA PHE A 98 -1.23 -1.87 -0.79
C PHE A 98 0.01 -1.06 -1.14
N LEU A 99 0.56 -0.33 -0.19
CA LEU A 99 1.76 0.45 -0.44
C LEU A 99 2.96 -0.24 0.20
N LEU A 100 4.03 -0.40 -0.59
CA LEU A 100 5.26 -1.00 -0.11
C LEU A 100 6.39 0.00 -0.26
N ALA A 101 7.15 0.20 0.79
CA ALA A 101 8.29 1.10 0.73
C ALA A 101 9.40 0.59 1.63
N GLY A 102 10.63 0.71 1.20
CA GLY A 102 11.75 0.24 1.98
C GLY A 102 13.07 0.50 1.30
N PRO A 103 14.15 0.14 1.95
CA PRO A 103 15.48 0.41 1.40
C PRO A 103 15.88 -0.61 0.34
N GLU A 104 16.84 -0.24 -0.47
CA GLU A 104 17.34 -1.10 -1.52
C GLU A 104 17.87 -2.41 -0.95
N SER A 105 18.42 -2.37 0.26
CA SER A 105 18.95 -3.56 0.89
C SER A 105 17.92 -4.64 1.15
N GLN A 106 16.65 -4.31 1.07
CA GLN A 106 15.57 -5.28 1.26
C GLN A 106 14.79 -5.54 -0.02
N ALA A 107 15.44 -5.37 -1.16
CA ALA A 107 14.80 -5.56 -2.46
C ALA A 107 14.19 -6.97 -2.61
N GLY A 108 14.86 -7.99 -2.09
CA GLY A 108 14.32 -9.35 -2.15
C GLY A 108 13.01 -9.51 -1.41
N ALA A 109 12.94 -8.94 -0.21
CA ALA A 109 11.72 -8.98 0.58
C ALA A 109 10.61 -8.20 -0.12
N HIS A 110 10.97 -7.10 -0.77
CA HIS A 110 10.05 -6.26 -1.50
C HIS A 110 9.38 -7.06 -2.63
N VAL A 111 10.17 -7.76 -3.42
CA VAL A 111 9.66 -8.57 -4.51
C VAL A 111 8.76 -9.69 -4.00
N LYS A 112 9.13 -10.32 -2.89
CA LYS A 112 8.32 -11.38 -2.31
C LYS A 112 6.96 -10.85 -1.87
N ALA A 113 6.96 -9.69 -1.21
CA ALA A 113 5.71 -9.09 -0.74
C ALA A 113 4.80 -8.74 -1.91
N LEU A 114 5.36 -8.14 -2.96
CA LEU A 114 4.57 -7.79 -4.14
C LEU A 114 3.97 -9.06 -4.77
N SER A 115 4.75 -10.11 -4.87
CA SER A 115 4.29 -11.35 -5.46
C SER A 115 3.14 -11.96 -4.65
N ARG A 116 3.27 -11.98 -3.33
CA ARG A 116 2.23 -12.52 -2.47
C ARG A 116 0.95 -11.72 -2.56
N ILE A 117 1.05 -10.41 -2.50
CA ILE A 117 -0.12 -9.55 -2.58
C ILE A 117 -0.82 -9.74 -3.92
N SER A 118 -0.06 -9.73 -5.01
CA SER A 118 -0.64 -9.89 -6.33
C SER A 118 -1.39 -11.20 -6.47
N ARG A 119 -0.85 -12.26 -5.88
CA ARG A 119 -1.52 -13.56 -5.92
C ARG A 119 -2.82 -13.57 -5.10
N LEU A 120 -2.77 -12.99 -3.92
CA LEU A 120 -3.94 -12.97 -3.05
C LEU A 120 -5.09 -12.19 -3.66
N VAL A 121 -4.80 -11.01 -4.20
CA VAL A 121 -5.86 -10.14 -4.69
C VAL A 121 -6.43 -10.55 -6.03
N ARG A 122 -5.87 -11.57 -6.68
CA ARG A 122 -6.49 -12.11 -7.88
C ARG A 122 -7.75 -12.88 -7.52
N ARG A 123 -7.84 -13.33 -6.29
CA ARG A 123 -8.96 -14.16 -5.85
C ARG A 123 -10.09 -13.26 -5.39
N GLU A 124 -11.20 -13.32 -6.09
CA GLU A 124 -12.35 -12.49 -5.75
C GLU A 124 -12.82 -12.61 -4.30
N PRO A 125 -12.92 -13.80 -3.72
CA PRO A 125 -13.36 -13.88 -2.33
C PRO A 125 -12.43 -13.16 -1.37
N VAL A 126 -11.14 -13.11 -1.68
CA VAL A 126 -10.18 -12.39 -0.84
C VAL A 126 -10.44 -10.89 -0.94
N ARG A 127 -10.60 -10.37 -2.15
CA ARG A 127 -10.89 -8.95 -2.34
C ARG A 127 -12.17 -8.56 -1.61
N ALA A 128 -13.20 -9.39 -1.72
CA ALA A 128 -14.48 -9.10 -1.07
C ALA A 128 -14.33 -9.02 0.44
N ARG A 129 -13.57 -9.95 1.01
CA ARG A 129 -13.34 -9.94 2.46
C ARG A 129 -12.57 -8.68 2.90
N LEU A 130 -11.54 -8.32 2.16
CA LEU A 130 -10.75 -7.15 2.52
C LEU A 130 -11.55 -5.86 2.39
N LEU A 131 -12.33 -5.75 1.34
CA LEU A 131 -13.15 -4.55 1.15
C LEU A 131 -14.28 -4.49 2.17
N GLY A 132 -14.71 -5.62 2.69
CA GLY A 132 -15.77 -5.65 3.69
C GLY A 132 -15.29 -5.46 5.12
N ALA A 133 -14.00 -5.43 5.35
CA ALA A 133 -13.46 -5.29 6.69
C ALA A 133 -13.79 -3.91 7.25
N ARG A 134 -14.24 -3.88 8.50
CA ARG A 134 -14.66 -2.64 9.13
C ARG A 134 -13.61 -2.04 10.06
N THR A 135 -12.62 -2.82 10.44
CA THR A 135 -11.54 -2.35 11.33
C THR A 135 -10.20 -2.82 10.79
N PRO A 136 -9.11 -2.15 11.17
CA PRO A 136 -7.79 -2.62 10.78
C PRO A 136 -7.50 -4.05 11.21
N ASP A 137 -7.96 -4.43 12.41
CA ASP A 137 -7.76 -5.79 12.89
C ASP A 137 -8.49 -6.81 12.03
N GLU A 138 -9.70 -6.50 11.62
CA GLU A 138 -10.48 -7.38 10.77
C GLU A 138 -9.81 -7.53 9.41
N PHE A 139 -9.31 -6.43 8.87
CA PHE A 139 -8.60 -6.44 7.59
C PHE A 139 -7.36 -7.34 7.70
N TYR A 140 -6.56 -7.13 8.72
CA TYR A 140 -5.34 -7.89 8.92
C TYR A 140 -5.63 -9.38 9.09
N ARG A 141 -6.65 -9.71 9.88
CA ARG A 141 -7.04 -11.10 10.10
C ARG A 141 -7.47 -11.75 8.79
N SER A 142 -8.27 -11.05 8.00
CA SER A 142 -8.71 -11.57 6.70
C SER A 142 -7.53 -11.83 5.79
N LEU A 143 -6.54 -10.95 5.81
CA LEU A 143 -5.36 -11.11 4.99
C LEU A 143 -4.55 -12.34 5.42
N CYS A 144 -4.37 -12.52 6.72
CA CYS A 144 -3.63 -13.66 7.24
C CYS A 144 -4.34 -14.98 6.91
N GLU A 145 -5.66 -15.01 7.04
CA GLU A 145 -6.44 -16.20 6.71
C GLU A 145 -6.30 -16.54 5.23
N ALA A 146 -6.35 -15.53 4.39
CA ALA A 146 -6.23 -15.74 2.96
C ALA A 146 -4.85 -16.29 2.60
N GLU A 147 -3.81 -15.82 3.27
CA GLU A 147 -2.47 -16.34 3.04
C GLU A 147 -2.38 -17.82 3.41
N GLY A 148 -2.97 -18.20 4.53
CA GLY A 148 -2.97 -19.58 4.95
C GLY A 148 -3.71 -20.48 3.97
N GLU A 149 -4.82 -20.00 3.43
CA GLU A 149 -5.60 -20.76 2.47
C GLU A 149 -4.90 -20.90 1.13
N GLY A 150 -4.14 -19.89 0.76
CA GLY A 150 -3.49 -19.88 -0.53
C GLY A 150 -2.18 -20.64 -0.57
N ALA A 151 -1.74 -21.11 0.55
CA ALA A 151 -0.43 -21.79 0.63
C ALA A 151 -0.41 -23.17 -0.03
#